data_a9d4f4fe06ce4eb9c88a260ab9d04baf
#
_entry.id   a9d4f4fe06ce4eb9c88a260ab9d04baf
#
_cell.length_a   1.000
_cell.length_b   1.000
_cell.length_c   1.000
_cell.angle_alpha   90.00
_cell.angle_beta   90.00
_cell.angle_gamma   90.00
#
_symmetry.space_group_name_H-M   'P 1'
#
loop_
_entity.id
_entity.type
_entity.pdbx_description
1 polymer ?
#
loop_
_entity_poly.entity_id
_entity_poly.type
_entity_poly.pdbx_seq_one_letter_code
_entity_poly.pdbx_strand_id
1 'polypeptide(L)'
;TALVGPIAVEWAKTKYNKKTPKDILGESIHTDEKIDHQLELIVEELKCDRISIIQFHNGGNFYPTGKSIKKFSIFYEKTAENITSIRDTFQNIPVSLFPKMFSILYKEGEIAIPKCSINSIDCGLFQIHGKQYKTKSFYVVAIKDLNNNFIGTLTISFYEKEHKFSLDEWIMLRQKVGAIGTILTDYLHDKK
;
A
#
# COMPACT_ATOMS: atom_id res chain seq x y z
N THR A 1 -21.48 -20.96 56.74
CA THR A 1 -20.12 -21.17 56.17
C THR A 1 -20.20 -21.63 54.74
N ALA A 2 -19.53 -20.94 53.82
CA ALA A 2 -19.20 -21.38 52.46
C ALA A 2 -20.09 -20.82 51.30
N LEU A 3 -20.02 -19.52 51.04
CA LEU A 3 -20.43 -18.94 49.75
C LEU A 3 -19.45 -17.87 49.22
N VAL A 4 -18.23 -17.85 49.68
CA VAL A 4 -17.21 -16.86 49.28
C VAL A 4 -16.30 -17.37 48.14
N GLY A 5 -16.23 -18.69 47.91
CA GLY A 5 -15.33 -19.30 46.94
C GLY A 5 -15.61 -19.00 45.46
N PRO A 6 -16.85 -19.09 44.95
CA PRO A 6 -17.10 -18.90 43.51
C PRO A 6 -16.95 -17.45 43.05
N ILE A 7 -17.41 -16.52 43.88
CA ILE A 7 -17.35 -15.05 43.57
C ILE A 7 -15.91 -14.54 43.55
N ALA A 8 -15.07 -14.99 44.44
CA ALA A 8 -13.66 -14.59 44.52
C ALA A 8 -12.86 -15.15 43.31
N VAL A 9 -13.18 -16.37 42.85
CA VAL A 9 -12.55 -16.99 41.66
C VAL A 9 -13.01 -16.28 40.37
N GLU A 10 -14.26 -15.90 40.28
CA GLU A 10 -14.78 -15.18 39.10
C GLU A 10 -14.27 -13.73 39.06
N TRP A 11 -14.15 -13.07 40.21
CA TRP A 11 -13.52 -11.75 40.30
C TRP A 11 -12.02 -11.79 39.99
N ALA A 12 -11.30 -12.82 40.42
CA ALA A 12 -9.89 -13.04 40.05
C ALA A 12 -9.74 -13.33 38.55
N LYS A 13 -10.61 -14.17 37.96
CA LYS A 13 -10.61 -14.43 36.51
C LYS A 13 -10.89 -13.17 35.67
N THR A 14 -11.83 -12.30 36.09
CA THR A 14 -12.09 -11.01 35.42
C THR A 14 -10.96 -10.01 35.59
N LYS A 15 -10.22 -10.07 36.69
CA LYS A 15 -9.08 -9.19 36.95
C LYS A 15 -7.80 -9.65 36.22
N TYR A 16 -7.63 -10.96 36.03
CA TYR A 16 -6.51 -11.54 35.28
C TYR A 16 -6.75 -11.59 33.77
N ASN A 17 -8.00 -11.50 33.29
CA ASN A 17 -8.35 -11.35 31.88
C ASN A 17 -8.35 -9.89 31.40
N LYS A 18 -7.66 -8.96 32.07
CA LYS A 18 -7.23 -7.74 31.41
C LYS A 18 -6.28 -8.16 30.30
N LYS A 19 -6.80 -8.21 29.05
CA LYS A 19 -5.97 -8.32 27.85
C LYS A 19 -4.80 -7.38 28.08
N THR A 20 -3.58 -7.90 28.06
CA THR A 20 -2.37 -7.05 28.02
C THR A 20 -2.62 -5.98 26.97
N PRO A 21 -2.38 -4.71 27.26
CA PRO A 21 -2.54 -3.66 26.26
C PRO A 21 -1.79 -4.10 25.01
N LYS A 22 -2.48 -4.15 23.86
CA LYS A 22 -1.90 -4.53 22.61
C LYS A 22 -0.74 -3.57 22.32
N ASP A 23 0.45 -4.08 22.10
CA ASP A 23 1.60 -3.26 21.70
C ASP A 23 1.43 -2.83 20.23
N ILE A 24 0.62 -1.79 20.03
CA ILE A 24 0.29 -1.26 18.70
C ILE A 24 1.55 -0.77 17.98
N LEU A 25 2.52 -0.21 18.72
CA LEU A 25 3.76 0.26 18.12
C LEU A 25 4.64 -0.89 17.67
N GLY A 26 4.82 -1.92 18.51
CA GLY A 26 5.58 -3.10 18.16
C GLY A 26 4.98 -3.84 16.95
N GLU A 27 3.65 -3.96 16.88
CA GLU A 27 2.97 -4.54 15.71
C GLU A 27 3.18 -3.70 14.44
N SER A 28 3.13 -2.37 14.55
CA SER A 28 3.41 -1.49 13.41
C SER A 28 4.84 -1.68 12.91
N ILE A 29 5.83 -1.64 13.81
CA ILE A 29 7.24 -1.83 13.47
C ILE A 29 7.45 -3.19 12.77
N HIS A 30 6.88 -4.26 13.32
CA HIS A 30 7.02 -5.59 12.72
C HIS A 30 6.33 -5.71 11.35
N THR A 31 5.21 -5.01 11.15
CA THR A 31 4.54 -4.93 9.85
C THR A 31 5.41 -4.18 8.85
N ASP A 32 5.98 -3.05 9.27
CA ASP A 32 6.85 -2.22 8.45
C ASP A 32 8.09 -3.00 8.00
N GLU A 33 8.73 -3.77 8.89
CA GLU A 33 9.86 -4.65 8.56
C GLU A 33 9.48 -5.71 7.51
N LYS A 34 8.31 -6.35 7.66
CA LYS A 34 7.83 -7.35 6.68
C LYS A 34 7.57 -6.72 5.30
N ILE A 35 6.94 -5.55 5.27
CA ILE A 35 6.69 -4.84 4.02
C ILE A 35 8.01 -4.42 3.37
N ASP A 36 8.91 -3.85 4.15
CA ASP A 36 10.23 -3.41 3.70
C ASP A 36 11.01 -4.55 3.05
N HIS A 37 11.02 -5.72 3.70
CA HIS A 37 11.64 -6.93 3.15
C HIS A 37 11.00 -7.39 1.82
N GLN A 38 9.67 -7.32 1.67
CA GLN A 38 9.02 -7.66 0.39
C GLN A 38 9.43 -6.67 -0.71
N LEU A 39 9.56 -5.39 -0.40
CA LEU A 39 10.03 -4.38 -1.36
C LEU A 39 11.49 -4.64 -1.78
N GLU A 40 12.36 -5.02 -0.85
CA GLU A 40 13.75 -5.38 -1.14
C GLU A 40 13.82 -6.53 -2.14
N LEU A 41 13.08 -7.61 -1.89
CA LEU A 41 13.05 -8.76 -2.80
C LEU A 41 12.59 -8.38 -4.22
N ILE A 42 11.60 -7.48 -4.35
CA ILE A 42 11.14 -7.00 -5.65
C ILE A 42 12.21 -6.13 -6.33
N VAL A 43 12.86 -5.24 -5.58
CA VAL A 43 13.95 -4.40 -6.11
C VAL A 43 15.11 -5.25 -6.58
N GLU A 44 15.50 -6.27 -5.82
CA GLU A 44 16.58 -7.19 -6.19
C GLU A 44 16.27 -7.97 -7.46
N GLU A 45 15.05 -8.43 -7.64
CA GLU A 45 14.61 -9.21 -8.80
C GLU A 45 14.47 -8.33 -10.04
N LEU A 46 13.76 -7.22 -9.94
CA LEU A 46 13.44 -6.36 -11.09
C LEU A 46 14.52 -5.33 -11.41
N LYS A 47 15.44 -5.05 -10.48
CA LYS A 47 16.45 -3.97 -10.60
C LYS A 47 15.77 -2.63 -10.96
N CYS A 48 14.63 -2.34 -10.33
CA CYS A 48 13.89 -1.11 -10.56
C CYS A 48 14.52 0.07 -9.82
N ASP A 49 14.33 1.28 -10.35
CA ASP A 49 14.94 2.49 -9.78
C ASP A 49 14.10 3.09 -8.64
N ARG A 50 12.78 2.83 -8.65
CA ARG A 50 11.87 3.18 -7.54
C ARG A 50 10.76 2.16 -7.42
N ILE A 51 10.43 1.82 -6.19
CA ILE A 51 9.24 1.07 -5.82
C ILE A 51 8.55 1.78 -4.65
N SER A 52 7.21 1.88 -4.69
CA SER A 52 6.46 2.46 -3.58
C SER A 52 5.10 1.80 -3.37
N ILE A 53 4.62 1.85 -2.13
CA ILE A 53 3.26 1.44 -1.77
C ILE A 53 2.45 2.68 -1.43
N ILE A 54 1.36 2.83 -2.15
CA ILE A 54 0.31 3.81 -1.91
C ILE A 54 -0.81 3.12 -1.16
N GLN A 55 -1.27 3.72 -0.04
CA GLN A 55 -2.44 3.25 0.70
C GLN A 55 -3.54 4.31 0.73
N PHE A 56 -4.79 3.83 0.75
CA PHE A 56 -5.96 4.70 0.89
C PHE A 56 -6.27 4.96 2.35
N HIS A 57 -6.68 6.19 2.64
CA HIS A 57 -7.11 6.61 3.97
C HIS A 57 -8.20 7.67 3.92
N ASN A 58 -8.82 7.97 5.07
CA ASN A 58 -9.83 8.99 5.17
C ASN A 58 -9.20 10.38 5.26
N GLY A 59 -9.71 11.33 4.48
CA GLY A 59 -9.21 12.70 4.40
C GLY A 59 -10.17 13.76 4.98
N GLY A 60 -11.09 13.34 5.84
CA GLY A 60 -12.18 14.20 6.33
C GLY A 60 -13.51 13.92 5.62
N ASN A 61 -14.46 14.83 5.74
CA ASN A 61 -15.82 14.66 5.24
C ASN A 61 -16.27 15.84 4.38
N PHE A 62 -17.14 15.58 3.40
CA PHE A 62 -17.80 16.62 2.61
C PHE A 62 -18.93 17.30 3.39
N TYR A 63 -18.96 18.62 3.38
CA TYR A 63 -20.06 19.43 3.90
C TYR A 63 -21.21 19.51 2.84
N PRO A 64 -22.48 19.47 3.23
CA PRO A 64 -23.02 19.15 4.55
C PRO A 64 -23.29 17.65 4.76
N THR A 65 -22.96 16.78 3.81
CA THR A 65 -23.40 15.38 3.75
C THR A 65 -22.66 14.45 4.73
N GLY A 66 -21.51 14.87 5.26
CA GLY A 66 -20.65 14.02 6.09
C GLY A 66 -19.99 12.85 5.34
N LYS A 67 -20.14 12.76 4.00
CA LYS A 67 -19.53 11.69 3.20
C LYS A 67 -18.01 11.79 3.25
N SER A 68 -17.35 10.67 3.52
CA SER A 68 -15.89 10.62 3.62
C SER A 68 -15.18 10.97 2.30
N ILE A 69 -14.18 11.85 2.39
CA ILE A 69 -13.25 12.13 1.30
C ILE A 69 -12.18 11.06 1.31
N LYS A 70 -11.97 10.37 0.20
CA LYS A 70 -10.92 9.37 0.06
C LYS A 70 -9.64 10.02 -0.43
N LYS A 71 -8.55 9.77 0.29
CA LYS A 71 -7.20 10.22 -0.04
C LYS A 71 -6.26 9.02 -0.11
N PHE A 72 -5.09 9.26 -0.67
CA PHE A 72 -4.00 8.32 -0.62
C PHE A 72 -2.69 9.02 -0.23
N SER A 73 -1.77 8.22 0.27
CA SER A 73 -0.39 8.64 0.58
C SER A 73 0.58 7.52 0.21
N ILE A 74 1.82 7.89 -0.11
CA ILE A 74 2.92 6.92 -0.18
C ILE A 74 3.36 6.63 1.25
N PHE A 75 3.17 5.40 1.70
CA PHE A 75 3.59 4.93 3.02
C PHE A 75 4.99 4.31 2.99
N TYR A 76 5.29 3.54 1.95
CA TYR A 76 6.57 2.87 1.78
C TYR A 76 7.19 3.25 0.44
N GLU A 77 8.47 3.51 0.44
CA GLU A 77 9.23 3.82 -0.78
C GLU A 77 10.67 3.35 -0.64
N LYS A 78 11.18 2.69 -1.68
CA LYS A 78 12.60 2.44 -1.88
C LYS A 78 13.03 3.04 -3.21
N THR A 79 14.20 3.69 -3.21
CA THR A 79 14.78 4.32 -4.39
C THR A 79 16.20 3.85 -4.58
N ALA A 80 16.66 3.77 -5.84
CA ALA A 80 18.07 3.65 -6.15
C ALA A 80 18.84 4.89 -5.65
N GLU A 81 20.16 4.77 -5.49
CA GLU A 81 21.03 5.74 -4.81
C GLU A 81 20.92 7.17 -5.35
N ASN A 82 20.71 7.32 -6.66
CA ASN A 82 20.63 8.65 -7.32
C ASN A 82 19.19 9.09 -7.64
N ILE A 83 18.18 8.45 -7.07
CA ILE A 83 16.78 8.75 -7.33
C ILE A 83 16.17 9.48 -6.14
N THR A 84 15.68 10.69 -6.38
CA THR A 84 15.04 11.50 -5.34
C THR A 84 13.72 10.88 -4.91
N SER A 85 13.50 10.74 -3.60
CA SER A 85 12.21 10.33 -3.03
C SER A 85 11.08 11.27 -3.43
N ILE A 86 9.91 10.71 -3.69
CA ILE A 86 8.66 11.45 -3.92
C ILE A 86 7.65 11.27 -2.80
N ARG A 87 8.03 10.54 -1.75
CA ARG A 87 7.14 10.20 -0.63
C ARG A 87 6.48 11.44 -0.03
N ASP A 88 7.25 12.47 0.25
CA ASP A 88 6.74 13.70 0.88
C ASP A 88 5.82 14.50 -0.04
N THR A 89 6.03 14.41 -1.36
CA THR A 89 5.21 15.08 -2.37
C THR A 89 3.83 14.41 -2.51
N PHE A 90 3.75 13.09 -2.30
CA PHE A 90 2.54 12.30 -2.47
C PHE A 90 1.89 11.93 -1.13
N GLN A 91 1.61 12.95 -0.32
CA GLN A 91 0.89 12.83 0.95
C GLN A 91 -0.50 13.46 0.88
N ASN A 92 -1.50 12.78 1.42
CA ASN A 92 -2.86 13.31 1.56
C ASN A 92 -3.54 13.71 0.23
N ILE A 93 -3.22 13.05 -0.86
CA ILE A 93 -3.72 13.38 -2.20
C ILE A 93 -5.16 12.85 -2.39
N PRO A 94 -6.12 13.68 -2.81
CA PRO A 94 -7.47 13.22 -3.11
C PRO A 94 -7.50 12.19 -4.25
N VAL A 95 -8.16 11.04 -4.04
CA VAL A 95 -8.35 9.99 -5.05
C VAL A 95 -9.05 10.55 -6.31
N SER A 96 -9.92 11.54 -6.13
CA SER A 96 -10.67 12.19 -7.21
C SER A 96 -9.81 12.95 -8.22
N LEU A 97 -8.54 13.20 -7.92
CA LEU A 97 -7.60 13.80 -8.89
C LEU A 97 -7.13 12.80 -9.96
N PHE A 98 -7.30 11.49 -9.73
CA PHE A 98 -6.83 10.43 -10.63
C PHE A 98 -7.92 9.40 -10.96
N PRO A 99 -9.13 9.85 -11.40
CA PRO A 99 -10.30 8.96 -11.54
C PRO A 99 -10.07 7.86 -12.58
N LYS A 100 -9.42 8.17 -13.71
CA LYS A 100 -9.14 7.19 -14.78
C LYS A 100 -8.19 6.10 -14.29
N MET A 101 -7.09 6.48 -13.63
CA MET A 101 -6.10 5.55 -13.09
C MET A 101 -6.75 4.57 -12.12
N PHE A 102 -7.44 5.09 -11.10
CA PHE A 102 -8.07 4.24 -10.09
C PHE A 102 -9.23 3.42 -10.66
N SER A 103 -9.93 3.90 -11.69
CA SER A 103 -10.96 3.11 -12.39
C SER A 103 -10.36 1.90 -13.11
N ILE A 104 -9.21 2.07 -13.80
CA ILE A 104 -8.50 0.97 -14.46
C ILE A 104 -8.01 -0.03 -13.42
N LEU A 105 -7.32 0.43 -12.38
CA LEU A 105 -6.80 -0.43 -11.31
C LEU A 105 -7.89 -1.20 -10.58
N TYR A 106 -9.05 -0.58 -10.36
CA TYR A 106 -10.19 -1.26 -9.73
C TYR A 106 -10.75 -2.38 -10.60
N LYS A 107 -10.82 -2.18 -11.94
CA LYS A 107 -11.40 -3.14 -12.89
C LYS A 107 -10.41 -4.21 -13.33
N GLU A 108 -9.21 -3.79 -13.69
CA GLU A 108 -8.21 -4.63 -14.37
C GLU A 108 -7.11 -5.12 -13.42
N GLY A 109 -6.93 -4.42 -12.28
CA GLY A 109 -5.94 -4.78 -11.26
C GLY A 109 -4.53 -4.27 -11.52
N GLU A 110 -4.20 -3.88 -12.75
CA GLU A 110 -2.85 -3.46 -13.12
C GLU A 110 -2.83 -2.43 -14.24
N ILE A 111 -1.75 -1.64 -14.29
CA ILE A 111 -1.44 -0.72 -15.39
C ILE A 111 0.02 -0.93 -15.76
N ALA A 112 0.28 -1.15 -17.05
CA ALA A 112 1.62 -1.34 -17.60
C ALA A 112 1.94 -0.27 -18.63
N ILE A 113 3.02 0.48 -18.42
CA ILE A 113 3.55 1.46 -19.37
C ILE A 113 5.03 1.16 -19.61
N PRO A 114 5.32 0.18 -20.48
CA PRO A 114 6.69 -0.24 -20.74
C PRO A 114 7.52 0.84 -21.45
N LYS A 115 6.86 1.83 -22.03
CA LYS A 115 7.48 2.99 -22.66
C LYS A 115 6.66 4.24 -22.36
N CYS A 116 7.17 5.06 -21.44
CA CYS A 116 6.56 6.35 -21.13
C CYS A 116 6.84 7.35 -22.26
N SER A 117 5.80 7.75 -22.95
CA SER A 117 5.83 8.90 -23.88
C SER A 117 4.90 9.99 -23.36
N ILE A 118 5.10 11.23 -23.84
CA ILE A 118 4.26 12.39 -23.46
C ILE A 118 2.77 12.13 -23.72
N ASN A 119 2.45 11.23 -24.65
CA ASN A 119 1.09 10.91 -25.07
C ASN A 119 0.58 9.55 -24.56
N SER A 120 1.36 8.83 -23.75
CA SER A 120 1.08 7.42 -23.50
C SER A 120 -0.14 7.19 -22.63
N ILE A 121 -0.57 8.11 -21.78
CA ILE A 121 -1.80 7.95 -20.99
C ILE A 121 -2.33 9.31 -20.53
N ASP A 122 -3.57 9.55 -20.83
CA ASP A 122 -4.40 10.62 -20.27
C ASP A 122 -4.78 10.30 -18.79
N CYS A 123 -3.76 10.02 -17.98
CA CYS A 123 -3.86 9.75 -16.55
C CYS A 123 -2.92 10.73 -15.83
N GLY A 124 -3.43 11.83 -15.29
CA GLY A 124 -2.70 12.95 -14.71
C GLY A 124 -1.39 12.62 -13.96
N LEU A 125 -1.37 11.54 -13.16
CA LEU A 125 -0.18 11.07 -12.45
C LEU A 125 0.96 10.69 -13.41
N PHE A 126 0.67 10.08 -14.55
CA PHE A 126 1.69 9.62 -15.50
C PHE A 126 2.30 10.75 -16.30
N GLN A 127 1.52 11.80 -16.58
CA GLN A 127 2.09 13.01 -17.19
C GLN A 127 3.08 13.70 -16.26
N ILE A 128 2.78 13.71 -14.95
CA ILE A 128 3.69 14.24 -13.93
C ILE A 128 4.96 13.37 -13.87
N HIS A 129 4.83 12.06 -13.76
CA HIS A 129 5.96 11.14 -13.71
C HIS A 129 6.81 11.18 -14.99
N GLY A 130 6.19 11.13 -16.16
CA GLY A 130 6.92 11.15 -17.43
C GLY A 130 7.68 12.45 -17.67
N LYS A 131 7.08 13.59 -17.35
CA LYS A 131 7.68 14.93 -17.57
C LYS A 131 8.65 15.33 -16.47
N GLN A 132 8.21 15.24 -15.21
CA GLN A 132 8.95 15.77 -14.07
C GLN A 132 10.09 14.85 -13.64
N TYR A 133 9.88 13.53 -13.69
CA TYR A 133 10.84 12.57 -13.18
C TYR A 133 11.58 11.78 -14.27
N LYS A 134 11.33 12.08 -15.57
CA LYS A 134 11.98 11.41 -16.72
C LYS A 134 11.80 9.89 -16.71
N THR A 135 10.69 9.40 -16.18
CA THR A 135 10.39 7.97 -16.08
C THR A 135 10.34 7.34 -17.48
N LYS A 136 11.06 6.24 -17.69
CA LYS A 136 11.10 5.49 -18.95
C LYS A 136 10.01 4.42 -19.01
N SER A 137 9.82 3.70 -17.89
CA SER A 137 8.75 2.70 -17.75
C SER A 137 8.10 2.82 -16.39
N PHE A 138 6.80 2.53 -16.33
CA PHE A 138 6.01 2.67 -15.12
C PHE A 138 4.95 1.58 -15.03
N TYR A 139 4.85 0.96 -13.86
CA TYR A 139 3.92 -0.12 -13.58
C TYR A 139 3.20 0.14 -12.28
N VAL A 140 1.90 -0.17 -12.24
CA VAL A 140 1.09 -0.10 -11.04
C VAL A 140 0.27 -1.36 -10.91
N VAL A 141 0.28 -1.97 -9.72
CA VAL A 141 -0.51 -3.15 -9.40
C VAL A 141 -1.39 -2.86 -8.20
N ALA A 142 -2.66 -3.20 -8.29
CA ALA A 142 -3.61 -3.05 -7.20
C ALA A 142 -3.27 -4.01 -6.06
N ILE A 143 -3.17 -3.50 -4.83
CA ILE A 143 -3.09 -4.30 -3.62
C ILE A 143 -4.50 -4.52 -3.11
N LYS A 144 -4.87 -5.79 -2.88
CA LYS A 144 -6.17 -6.18 -2.37
C LYS A 144 -6.01 -6.90 -1.03
N ASP A 145 -6.98 -6.70 -0.14
CA ASP A 145 -7.09 -7.45 1.11
C ASP A 145 -7.62 -8.88 0.88
N LEU A 146 -7.66 -9.68 1.94
CA LEU A 146 -8.19 -11.06 1.89
C LEU A 146 -9.68 -11.14 1.49
N ASN A 147 -10.41 -10.04 1.58
CA ASN A 147 -11.81 -9.93 1.15
C ASN A 147 -11.92 -9.38 -0.29
N ASN A 148 -10.79 -9.28 -1.02
CA ASN A 148 -10.70 -8.72 -2.37
C ASN A 148 -11.04 -7.21 -2.44
N ASN A 149 -11.00 -6.48 -1.33
CA ASN A 149 -11.14 -5.03 -1.35
C ASN A 149 -9.85 -4.37 -1.83
N PHE A 150 -9.98 -3.36 -2.67
CA PHE A 150 -8.87 -2.56 -3.17
C PHE A 150 -8.39 -1.60 -2.07
N ILE A 151 -7.23 -1.87 -1.45
CA ILE A 151 -6.71 -1.16 -0.27
C ILE A 151 -5.51 -0.25 -0.57
N GLY A 152 -4.87 -0.42 -1.72
CA GLY A 152 -3.70 0.36 -2.11
C GLY A 152 -3.12 -0.08 -3.45
N THR A 153 -1.96 0.46 -3.79
CA THR A 153 -1.23 0.08 -5.01
C THR A 153 0.26 -0.07 -4.74
N LEU A 154 0.89 -1.01 -5.43
CA LEU A 154 2.33 -1.06 -5.61
C LEU A 154 2.69 -0.35 -6.92
N THR A 155 3.63 0.58 -6.88
CA THR A 155 4.13 1.29 -8.07
C THR A 155 5.60 0.99 -8.30
N ILE A 156 6.00 0.81 -9.55
CA ILE A 156 7.36 0.50 -9.95
C ILE A 156 7.75 1.42 -11.10
N SER A 157 8.93 2.03 -11.01
CA SER A 157 9.44 2.98 -12.01
C SER A 157 10.87 2.64 -12.41
N PHE A 158 11.16 2.83 -13.70
CA PHE A 158 12.48 2.73 -14.30
C PHE A 158 12.82 4.06 -14.96
N TYR A 159 14.02 4.59 -14.67
CA TYR A 159 14.46 5.91 -15.14
C TYR A 159 15.62 5.85 -16.14
N GLU A 160 16.50 4.88 -16.01
CA GLU A 160 17.66 4.76 -16.88
C GLU A 160 17.32 4.18 -18.25
N LYS A 161 16.50 3.13 -18.27
CA LYS A 161 16.12 2.40 -19.48
C LYS A 161 14.64 2.01 -19.50
N GLU A 162 14.12 1.79 -20.69
CA GLU A 162 12.81 1.16 -20.85
C GLU A 162 12.90 -0.30 -20.38
N HIS A 163 11.89 -0.74 -19.63
CA HIS A 163 11.78 -2.11 -19.14
C HIS A 163 10.41 -2.65 -19.49
N LYS A 164 10.36 -3.82 -20.13
CA LYS A 164 9.12 -4.54 -20.42
C LYS A 164 9.14 -5.84 -19.62
N PHE A 165 8.19 -6.01 -18.72
CA PHE A 165 8.10 -7.22 -17.91
C PHE A 165 7.89 -8.46 -18.77
N SER A 166 8.68 -9.50 -18.47
CA SER A 166 8.46 -10.88 -18.90
C SER A 166 7.25 -11.49 -18.18
N LEU A 167 6.81 -12.65 -18.64
CA LEU A 167 5.75 -13.40 -17.96
C LEU A 167 6.16 -13.79 -16.52
N ASP A 168 7.41 -14.22 -16.33
CA ASP A 168 7.93 -14.66 -15.03
C ASP A 168 8.00 -13.49 -14.04
N GLU A 169 8.45 -12.30 -14.47
CA GLU A 169 8.44 -11.08 -13.65
C GLU A 169 7.02 -10.70 -13.25
N TRP A 170 6.03 -10.82 -14.15
CA TRP A 170 4.64 -10.59 -13.83
C TRP A 170 4.09 -11.59 -12.80
N ILE A 171 4.42 -12.88 -12.94
CA ILE A 171 3.99 -13.92 -12.00
C ILE A 171 4.58 -13.65 -10.62
N MET A 172 5.89 -13.39 -10.54
CA MET A 172 6.59 -13.03 -9.30
C MET A 172 5.97 -11.80 -8.66
N LEU A 173 5.76 -10.74 -9.43
CA LEU A 173 5.21 -9.49 -8.93
C LEU A 173 3.81 -9.67 -8.33
N ARG A 174 2.91 -10.39 -9.01
CA ARG A 174 1.57 -10.68 -8.49
C ARG A 174 1.60 -11.49 -7.19
N GLN A 175 2.52 -12.45 -7.06
CA GLN A 175 2.71 -13.21 -5.82
C GLN A 175 3.18 -12.29 -4.68
N LYS A 176 4.15 -11.42 -4.92
CA LYS A 176 4.66 -10.47 -3.94
C LYS A 176 3.59 -9.45 -3.51
N VAL A 177 2.82 -8.93 -4.46
CA VAL A 177 1.69 -8.02 -4.18
C VAL A 177 0.62 -8.72 -3.33
N GLY A 178 0.33 -10.01 -3.60
CA GLY A 178 -0.57 -10.81 -2.78
C GLY A 178 -0.06 -10.96 -1.34
N ALA A 179 1.23 -11.25 -1.16
CA ALA A 179 1.86 -11.32 0.16
C ALA A 179 1.77 -9.99 0.92
N ILE A 180 2.05 -8.86 0.25
CA ILE A 180 1.89 -7.51 0.82
C ILE A 180 0.43 -7.27 1.23
N GLY A 181 -0.53 -7.63 0.38
CA GLY A 181 -1.95 -7.52 0.68
C GLY A 181 -2.36 -8.30 1.94
N THR A 182 -1.81 -9.50 2.14
CA THR A 182 -2.03 -10.30 3.35
C THR A 182 -1.45 -9.62 4.58
N ILE A 183 -0.19 -9.16 4.52
CA ILE A 183 0.47 -8.46 5.64
C ILE A 183 -0.33 -7.20 6.04
N LEU A 184 -0.76 -6.40 5.07
CA LEU A 184 -1.56 -5.20 5.33
C LEU A 184 -2.96 -5.54 5.87
N THR A 185 -3.58 -6.64 5.42
CA THR A 185 -4.87 -7.11 5.94
C THR A 185 -4.77 -7.46 7.41
N ASP A 186 -3.78 -8.25 7.79
CA ASP A 186 -3.55 -8.65 9.18
C ASP A 186 -3.40 -7.42 10.08
N TYR A 187 -2.59 -6.45 9.66
CA TYR A 187 -2.38 -5.20 10.39
C TYR A 187 -3.64 -4.33 10.49
N LEU A 188 -4.43 -4.20 9.39
CA LEU A 188 -5.60 -3.33 9.35
C LEU A 188 -6.82 -3.93 10.06
N HIS A 189 -6.97 -5.25 10.08
CA HIS A 189 -8.15 -5.94 10.62
C HIS A 189 -7.99 -6.44 12.06
N ASP A 190 -6.80 -6.41 12.62
CA ASP A 190 -6.53 -6.89 13.97
C ASP A 190 -7.10 -5.96 15.09
N LYS A 191 -8.06 -5.11 14.75
CA LYS A 191 -8.75 -4.15 15.63
C LYS A 191 -10.09 -4.65 16.20
N LYS A 192 -10.25 -5.98 16.36
CA LYS A 192 -11.46 -6.48 17.06
C LYS A 192 -11.14 -7.17 18.37
#